data_4d2c4bebe74689c88470f68f1ccb0c8f
#
_entry.id   4d2c4bebe74689c88470f68f1ccb0c8f
#
_cell.length_a   1.000
_cell.length_b   1.000
_cell.length_c   1.000
_cell.angle_alpha   90.00
_cell.angle_beta   90.00
_cell.angle_gamma   90.00
#
_symmetry.space_group_name_H-M   'P 1'
#
loop_
_entity.id
_entity.type
_entity.pdbx_description
1 polymer ?
#
loop_
_entity_poly.entity_id
_entity_poly.type
_entity_poly.pdbx_seq_one_letter_code
_entity_poly.pdbx_strand_id
1 'polypeptide(L)'
;MNRGGLGARSLNIELQKRLNAHAEPKVERFGWCFAPGDKVIQTVNNYDKDVFNGDIGTVARVDLEEGALFVNYEGREVAYEFGELDEVSLAYAVSIHKSQGSEYPAVVIPLATQHYLLLERNLLYTGVTRGRKLVVIVGQPKALAIAVRTVRSVRRLTHLAGRLSDRKQRASDAFHTCQSPLPAQSSSA
;
A
#
# COMPACT_ATOMS: atom_id res chain seq x y z
N MET A 1 -11.25 4.86 -0.23
CA MET A 1 -11.62 5.93 0.72
C MET A 1 -11.44 7.32 0.12
N ASN A 2 -12.10 7.64 -0.97
CA ASN A 2 -11.95 8.96 -1.59
C ASN A 2 -13.16 9.89 -1.35
N ARG A 3 -14.20 9.41 -0.68
CA ARG A 3 -15.45 10.16 -0.46
C ARG A 3 -15.61 10.57 1.01
N GLY A 4 -16.23 11.75 1.23
CA GLY A 4 -16.47 12.34 2.56
C GLY A 4 -15.34 13.25 3.03
N GLY A 5 -15.56 14.06 4.07
CA GLY A 5 -14.62 15.09 4.57
C GLY A 5 -13.27 14.55 5.09
N LEU A 6 -13.22 13.27 5.50
CA LEU A 6 -11.99 12.58 5.89
C LEU A 6 -11.48 11.61 4.80
N GLY A 7 -11.98 11.74 3.57
CA GLY A 7 -11.44 10.98 2.42
C GLY A 7 -10.05 11.50 2.03
N ALA A 8 -9.20 10.63 1.47
CA ALA A 8 -7.85 11.01 1.07
C ALA A 8 -7.83 12.23 0.13
N ARG A 9 -8.79 12.33 -0.81
CA ARG A 9 -8.88 13.48 -1.71
C ARG A 9 -9.13 14.78 -0.97
N SER A 10 -10.12 14.82 -0.07
CA SER A 10 -10.46 16.02 0.70
C SER A 10 -9.32 16.42 1.62
N LEU A 11 -8.69 15.45 2.28
CA LEU A 11 -7.52 15.71 3.12
C LEU A 11 -6.34 16.25 2.33
N ASN A 12 -6.06 15.74 1.13
CA ASN A 12 -5.00 16.27 0.28
C ASN A 12 -5.21 17.73 -0.08
N ILE A 13 -6.43 18.11 -0.47
CA ILE A 13 -6.76 19.49 -0.80
C ILE A 13 -6.60 20.41 0.42
N GLU A 14 -7.11 20.00 1.57
CA GLU A 14 -7.01 20.80 2.81
C GLU A 14 -5.58 20.91 3.32
N LEU A 15 -4.81 19.83 3.25
CA LEU A 15 -3.41 19.83 3.68
C LEU A 15 -2.55 20.67 2.73
N GLN A 16 -2.74 20.57 1.41
CA GLN A 16 -2.05 21.41 0.44
C GLN A 16 -2.30 22.88 0.72
N LYS A 17 -3.56 23.30 0.91
CA LYS A 17 -3.92 24.68 1.25
C LYS A 17 -3.23 25.22 2.50
N ARG A 18 -2.93 24.35 3.47
CA ARG A 18 -2.29 24.74 4.74
C ARG A 18 -0.77 24.67 4.71
N LEU A 19 -0.23 23.69 4.00
CA LEU A 19 1.20 23.40 4.02
C LEU A 19 1.94 24.02 2.82
N ASN A 20 1.25 24.26 1.70
CA ASN A 20 1.84 24.75 0.46
C ASN A 20 0.95 25.81 -0.24
N ALA A 21 0.34 26.69 0.54
CA ALA A 21 -0.62 27.68 0.04
C ALA A 21 -0.07 28.66 -1.00
N HIS A 22 1.20 29.06 -0.85
CA HIS A 22 1.82 30.17 -1.58
C HIS A 22 2.76 29.73 -2.71
N ALA A 23 2.85 28.41 -2.95
CA ALA A 23 3.71 27.93 -4.03
C ALA A 23 3.14 28.31 -5.42
N GLU A 24 4.01 28.81 -6.26
CA GLU A 24 3.73 29.19 -7.66
C GLU A 24 4.91 28.72 -8.53
N PRO A 25 4.71 28.45 -9.82
CA PRO A 25 3.43 28.45 -10.55
C PRO A 25 2.58 27.20 -10.24
N LYS A 26 1.27 27.28 -10.49
CA LYS A 26 0.31 26.19 -10.32
C LYS A 26 -0.19 25.67 -11.65
N VAL A 27 -0.41 24.35 -11.73
CA VAL A 27 -1.09 23.72 -12.86
C VAL A 27 -2.27 22.90 -12.36
N GLU A 28 -3.46 23.13 -12.96
CA GLU A 28 -4.65 22.33 -12.67
C GLU A 28 -4.89 21.33 -13.81
N ARG A 29 -4.86 20.03 -13.50
CA ARG A 29 -5.16 18.94 -14.42
C ARG A 29 -5.83 17.77 -13.69
N PHE A 30 -6.73 17.10 -14.37
CA PHE A 30 -7.42 15.90 -13.89
C PHE A 30 -8.07 16.08 -12.50
N GLY A 31 -8.46 17.31 -12.17
CA GLY A 31 -9.08 17.66 -10.89
C GLY A 31 -8.12 17.73 -9.70
N TRP A 32 -6.81 17.82 -9.96
CA TRP A 32 -5.76 18.16 -9.02
C TRP A 32 -5.11 19.49 -9.40
N CYS A 33 -4.65 20.20 -8.38
CA CYS A 33 -3.80 21.38 -8.53
C CYS A 33 -2.42 21.00 -8.02
N PHE A 34 -1.40 21.16 -8.84
CA PHE A 34 -0.01 20.86 -8.50
C PHE A 34 0.81 22.14 -8.47
N ALA A 35 1.70 22.23 -7.48
CA ALA A 35 2.63 23.35 -7.31
C ALA A 35 4.00 22.82 -6.83
N PRO A 36 5.09 23.58 -7.01
CA PRO A 36 6.40 23.21 -6.47
C PRO A 36 6.33 22.95 -4.97
N GLY A 37 7.00 21.90 -4.50
CA GLY A 37 6.99 21.46 -3.11
C GLY A 37 5.83 20.53 -2.72
N ASP A 38 4.85 20.29 -3.60
CA ASP A 38 3.77 19.34 -3.32
C ASP A 38 4.28 17.91 -3.26
N LYS A 39 3.76 17.16 -2.29
CA LYS A 39 3.96 15.71 -2.24
C LYS A 39 3.00 15.02 -3.19
N VAL A 40 3.53 14.14 -4.00
CA VAL A 40 2.78 13.39 -5.01
C VAL A 40 3.09 11.90 -4.95
N ILE A 41 2.16 11.10 -5.46
CA ILE A 41 2.31 9.66 -5.58
C ILE A 41 1.97 9.22 -7.00
N GLN A 42 2.81 8.37 -7.58
CA GLN A 42 2.53 7.69 -8.84
C GLN A 42 1.36 6.71 -8.66
N THR A 43 0.43 6.70 -9.60
CA THR A 43 -0.80 5.90 -9.48
C THR A 43 -0.83 4.69 -10.40
N VAL A 44 0.05 4.63 -11.38
CA VAL A 44 0.22 3.55 -12.35
C VAL A 44 1.71 3.24 -12.51
N ASN A 45 2.05 2.07 -13.07
CA ASN A 45 3.44 1.78 -13.42
C ASN A 45 3.78 2.45 -14.74
N ASN A 46 4.87 3.20 -14.78
CA ASN A 46 5.43 3.77 -15.98
C ASN A 46 6.87 3.27 -16.14
N TYR A 47 7.03 2.26 -16.98
CA TYR A 47 8.32 1.58 -17.19
C TYR A 47 9.31 2.45 -17.99
N ASP A 48 8.82 3.34 -18.83
CA ASP A 48 9.67 4.23 -19.64
C ASP A 48 10.34 5.30 -18.76
N LYS A 49 9.63 5.73 -17.71
CA LYS A 49 10.13 6.69 -16.73
C LYS A 49 10.74 6.01 -15.50
N ASP A 50 10.70 4.67 -15.42
CA ASP A 50 11.16 3.88 -14.29
C ASP A 50 10.55 4.37 -12.96
N VAL A 51 9.23 4.60 -12.96
CA VAL A 51 8.43 4.99 -11.78
C VAL A 51 7.25 4.06 -11.64
N PHE A 52 7.00 3.61 -10.42
CA PHE A 52 6.02 2.56 -10.16
C PHE A 52 4.85 3.05 -9.30
N ASN A 53 3.73 2.36 -9.42
CA ASN A 53 2.55 2.64 -8.61
C ASN A 53 2.87 2.54 -7.12
N GLY A 54 2.74 3.66 -6.41
CA GLY A 54 3.03 3.78 -5.00
C GLY A 54 4.28 4.61 -4.70
N ASP A 55 5.12 4.91 -5.70
CA ASP A 55 6.29 5.77 -5.52
C ASP A 55 5.85 7.17 -5.14
N ILE A 56 6.49 7.70 -4.10
CA ILE A 56 6.21 9.05 -3.58
C ILE A 56 7.34 9.98 -3.96
N GLY A 57 6.98 11.10 -4.57
CA GLY A 57 7.90 12.16 -4.94
C GLY A 57 7.46 13.53 -4.41
N THR A 58 8.27 14.51 -4.72
CA THR A 58 7.98 15.92 -4.46
C THR A 58 8.09 16.69 -5.78
N VAL A 59 7.11 17.53 -6.07
CA VAL A 59 7.16 18.41 -7.25
C VAL A 59 8.35 19.36 -7.08
N ALA A 60 9.32 19.23 -7.97
CA ALA A 60 10.51 20.07 -7.98
C ALA A 60 10.21 21.43 -8.60
N ARG A 61 9.58 21.43 -9.78
CA ARG A 61 9.19 22.63 -10.53
C ARG A 61 8.03 22.35 -11.46
N VAL A 62 7.35 23.42 -11.86
CA VAL A 62 6.32 23.43 -12.90
C VAL A 62 6.79 24.38 -13.99
N ASP A 63 6.86 23.88 -15.21
CA ASP A 63 7.24 24.67 -16.37
C ASP A 63 5.99 24.88 -17.25
N LEU A 64 5.50 26.12 -17.24
CA LEU A 64 4.30 26.49 -18.01
C LEU A 64 4.59 26.71 -19.50
N GLU A 65 5.85 27.02 -19.85
CA GLU A 65 6.24 27.24 -21.25
C GLU A 65 6.44 25.91 -21.96
N GLU A 66 7.11 24.98 -21.33
CA GLU A 66 7.30 23.62 -21.83
C GLU A 66 6.06 22.72 -21.63
N GLY A 67 5.10 23.14 -20.80
CA GLY A 67 3.91 22.36 -20.49
C GLY A 67 4.23 21.09 -19.68
N ALA A 68 5.23 21.14 -18.83
CA ALA A 68 5.77 20.01 -18.07
C ALA A 68 5.79 20.25 -16.56
N LEU A 69 5.61 19.16 -15.80
CA LEU A 69 5.78 19.10 -14.35
C LEU A 69 6.93 18.14 -14.02
N PHE A 70 7.84 18.59 -13.18
CA PHE A 70 9.01 17.81 -12.78
C PHE A 70 8.85 17.33 -11.35
N VAL A 71 8.96 16.02 -11.16
CA VAL A 71 8.84 15.38 -9.84
C VAL A 71 10.16 14.74 -9.46
N ASN A 72 10.62 15.02 -8.25
CA ASN A 72 11.80 14.40 -7.68
C ASN A 72 11.38 13.14 -6.89
N TYR A 73 11.82 11.97 -7.35
CA TYR A 73 11.71 10.69 -6.68
C TYR A 73 13.11 10.30 -6.15
N GLU A 74 13.32 10.48 -4.84
CA GLU A 74 14.56 10.07 -4.14
C GLU A 74 15.88 10.61 -4.78
N GLY A 75 15.84 11.83 -5.31
CA GLY A 75 17.00 12.45 -5.95
C GLY A 75 17.01 12.36 -7.47
N ARG A 76 16.09 11.61 -8.08
CA ARG A 76 15.91 11.51 -9.51
C ARG A 76 14.72 12.37 -9.96
N GLU A 77 14.97 13.33 -10.84
CA GLU A 77 13.93 14.19 -11.42
C GLU A 77 13.30 13.51 -12.65
N VAL A 78 12.00 13.43 -12.66
CA VAL A 78 11.20 12.84 -13.73
C VAL A 78 10.24 13.88 -14.28
N ALA A 79 10.24 14.07 -15.61
CA ALA A 79 9.34 14.99 -16.29
C ALA A 79 8.02 14.31 -16.67
N TYR A 80 6.92 15.04 -16.47
CA TYR A 80 5.58 14.68 -16.89
C TYR A 80 5.02 15.80 -17.76
N GLU A 81 4.61 15.49 -18.98
CA GLU A 81 3.81 16.43 -19.74
C GLU A 81 2.46 16.65 -19.05
N PHE A 82 1.83 17.80 -19.23
CA PHE A 82 0.54 18.09 -18.59
C PHE A 82 -0.56 17.10 -18.99
N GLY A 83 -0.42 16.38 -20.09
CA GLY A 83 -1.31 15.31 -20.53
C GLY A 83 -1.15 14.01 -19.71
N GLU A 84 0.01 13.79 -19.08
CA GLU A 84 0.33 12.59 -18.32
C GLU A 84 0.06 12.74 -16.81
N LEU A 85 -0.46 13.88 -16.37
CA LEU A 85 -0.70 14.16 -14.94
C LEU A 85 -1.88 13.36 -14.35
N ASP A 86 -2.59 12.57 -15.13
CA ASP A 86 -3.54 11.56 -14.65
C ASP A 86 -2.83 10.38 -13.96
N GLU A 87 -1.55 10.14 -14.28
CA GLU A 87 -0.71 9.15 -13.60
C GLU A 87 -0.29 9.55 -12.20
N VAL A 88 -0.46 10.82 -11.82
CA VAL A 88 0.04 11.39 -10.57
C VAL A 88 -1.10 11.96 -9.73
N SER A 89 -1.02 11.83 -8.42
CA SER A 89 -1.97 12.46 -7.50
C SER A 89 -1.27 13.05 -6.28
N LEU A 90 -1.90 14.03 -5.61
CA LEU A 90 -1.37 14.55 -4.34
C LEU A 90 -1.24 13.46 -3.28
N ALA A 91 -0.21 13.53 -2.46
CA ALA A 91 0.17 12.52 -1.48
C ALA A 91 0.45 13.07 -0.06
N TYR A 92 -0.13 14.19 0.32
CA TYR A 92 -0.16 14.63 1.72
C TYR A 92 -0.92 13.65 2.61
N ALA A 93 -1.94 13.01 2.05
CA ALA A 93 -2.68 11.92 2.66
C ALA A 93 -2.86 10.78 1.65
N VAL A 94 -2.48 9.58 2.03
CA VAL A 94 -2.61 8.37 1.21
C VAL A 94 -3.48 7.32 1.90
N SER A 95 -4.09 6.40 1.14
CA SER A 95 -4.80 5.29 1.76
C SER A 95 -3.80 4.27 2.34
N ILE A 96 -4.21 3.56 3.40
CA ILE A 96 -3.39 2.52 4.02
C ILE A 96 -2.97 1.45 3.00
N HIS A 97 -3.82 1.15 2.00
CA HIS A 97 -3.47 0.21 0.94
C HIS A 97 -2.35 0.71 0.03
N LYS A 98 -2.35 1.99 -0.31
CA LYS A 98 -1.28 2.61 -1.13
C LYS A 98 0.03 2.81 -0.34
N SER A 99 -0.01 2.77 1.00
CA SER A 99 1.17 2.84 1.83
C SER A 99 1.81 1.48 2.14
N GLN A 100 1.25 0.38 1.60
CA GLN A 100 1.82 -0.96 1.78
C GLN A 100 3.21 -1.05 1.15
N GLY A 101 4.16 -1.60 1.89
CA GLY A 101 5.57 -1.66 1.45
C GLY A 101 6.40 -0.44 1.84
N SER A 102 5.78 0.72 2.08
CA SER A 102 6.49 1.94 2.47
C SER A 102 6.52 2.13 3.99
N GLU A 103 7.53 2.82 4.49
CA GLU A 103 7.66 3.21 5.90
C GLU A 103 7.90 4.71 6.02
N TYR A 104 7.35 5.32 7.07
CA TYR A 104 7.43 6.76 7.28
C TYR A 104 7.97 7.06 8.69
N PRO A 105 8.75 8.12 8.89
CA PRO A 105 9.22 8.52 10.22
C PRO A 105 8.07 8.77 11.20
N ALA A 106 7.00 9.39 10.73
CA ALA A 106 5.79 9.65 11.51
C ALA A 106 4.54 9.42 10.66
N VAL A 107 3.50 8.85 11.27
CA VAL A 107 2.21 8.56 10.64
C VAL A 107 1.08 9.10 11.48
N VAL A 108 0.15 9.81 10.85
CA VAL A 108 -1.10 10.25 11.47
C VAL A 108 -2.26 9.49 10.84
N ILE A 109 -3.01 8.75 11.65
CA ILE A 109 -4.13 7.92 11.21
C ILE A 109 -5.44 8.54 11.70
N PRO A 110 -6.24 9.17 10.82
CA PRO A 110 -7.59 9.60 11.17
C PRO A 110 -8.53 8.40 11.26
N LEU A 111 -9.22 8.27 12.40
CA LEU A 111 -10.09 7.13 12.69
C LEU A 111 -11.49 7.61 13.10
N ALA A 112 -12.48 7.44 12.22
CA ALA A 112 -13.84 7.89 12.46
C ALA A 112 -14.86 6.77 12.20
N THR A 113 -15.96 6.79 12.95
CA THR A 113 -17.03 5.78 12.85
C THR A 113 -17.73 5.80 11.49
N GLN A 114 -17.71 6.92 10.75
CA GLN A 114 -18.22 6.98 9.37
C GLN A 114 -17.54 5.98 8.41
N HIS A 115 -16.34 5.51 8.74
CA HIS A 115 -15.61 4.52 7.96
C HIS A 115 -15.77 3.09 8.50
N TYR A 116 -16.91 2.77 9.14
CA TYR A 116 -17.12 1.53 9.89
C TYR A 116 -16.80 0.25 9.08
N LEU A 117 -17.04 0.25 7.75
CA LEU A 117 -16.72 -0.87 6.87
C LEU A 117 -15.23 -1.17 6.78
N LEU A 118 -14.38 -0.21 7.09
CA LEU A 118 -12.92 -0.28 7.02
C LEU A 118 -12.27 -0.33 8.41
N LEU A 119 -13.10 -0.29 9.47
CA LEU A 119 -12.61 -0.44 10.84
C LEU A 119 -12.36 -1.92 11.13
N GLU A 120 -11.18 -2.39 10.71
CA GLU A 120 -10.74 -3.78 10.88
C GLU A 120 -9.35 -3.82 11.52
N ARG A 121 -9.12 -4.84 12.35
CA ARG A 121 -7.85 -5.03 13.05
C ARG A 121 -6.65 -5.08 12.09
N ASN A 122 -6.78 -5.83 11.00
CA ASN A 122 -5.70 -6.00 10.03
C ASN A 122 -5.35 -4.68 9.33
N LEU A 123 -6.37 -3.88 8.99
CA LEU A 123 -6.14 -2.59 8.35
C LEU A 123 -5.49 -1.58 9.31
N LEU A 124 -5.98 -1.54 10.57
CA LEU A 124 -5.38 -0.71 11.61
C LEU A 124 -3.92 -1.12 11.87
N TYR A 125 -3.65 -2.42 11.99
CA TYR A 125 -2.30 -2.95 12.15
C TYR A 125 -1.39 -2.54 10.98
N THR A 126 -1.87 -2.70 9.75
CA THR A 126 -1.12 -2.29 8.55
C THR A 126 -0.78 -0.80 8.60
N GLY A 127 -1.71 0.06 9.01
CA GLY A 127 -1.46 1.49 9.15
C GLY A 127 -0.45 1.83 10.25
N VAL A 128 -0.58 1.20 11.42
CA VAL A 128 0.34 1.41 12.57
C VAL A 128 1.76 0.98 12.22
N THR A 129 1.92 -0.15 11.53
CA THR A 129 3.25 -0.64 11.13
C THR A 129 3.92 0.19 10.03
N ARG A 130 3.27 1.21 9.48
CA ARG A 130 3.92 2.17 8.56
C ARG A 130 4.75 3.22 9.29
N GLY A 131 4.53 3.42 10.59
CA GLY A 131 5.28 4.41 11.38
C GLY A 131 6.54 3.84 12.01
N ARG A 132 7.71 4.43 11.69
CA ARG A 132 9.00 3.99 12.25
C ARG A 132 9.28 4.57 13.64
N LYS A 133 8.95 5.85 13.86
CA LYS A 133 9.28 6.58 15.09
C LYS A 133 8.04 7.03 15.86
N LEU A 134 7.00 7.44 15.15
CA LEU A 134 5.79 8.00 15.77
C LEU A 134 4.55 7.57 15.00
N VAL A 135 3.53 7.13 15.74
CA VAL A 135 2.18 6.91 15.20
C VAL A 135 1.19 7.67 16.06
N VAL A 136 0.42 8.54 15.44
CA VAL A 136 -0.63 9.32 16.08
C VAL A 136 -1.97 8.89 15.54
N ILE A 137 -2.89 8.43 16.39
CA ILE A 137 -4.26 8.13 16.02
C ILE A 137 -5.13 9.31 16.43
N VAL A 138 -5.76 9.95 15.46
CA VAL A 138 -6.67 11.08 15.66
C VAL A 138 -8.08 10.61 15.36
N GLY A 139 -8.96 10.57 16.37
CA GLY A 139 -10.32 10.11 16.11
C GLY A 139 -11.13 9.73 17.32
N GLN A 140 -12.19 8.99 17.09
CA GLN A 140 -13.15 8.60 18.10
C GLN A 140 -12.73 7.32 18.82
N PRO A 141 -12.72 7.27 20.18
CA PRO A 141 -12.43 6.05 20.93
C PRO A 141 -13.32 4.86 20.51
N LYS A 142 -14.58 5.15 20.17
CA LYS A 142 -15.53 4.15 19.66
C LYS A 142 -15.04 3.52 18.33
N ALA A 143 -14.50 4.33 17.42
CA ALA A 143 -13.98 3.83 16.15
C ALA A 143 -12.75 2.91 16.37
N LEU A 144 -11.86 3.29 17.28
CA LEU A 144 -10.72 2.47 17.67
C LEU A 144 -11.17 1.14 18.28
N ALA A 145 -12.13 1.15 19.21
CA ALA A 145 -12.67 -0.06 19.82
C ALA A 145 -13.29 -1.01 18.78
N ILE A 146 -14.02 -0.47 17.79
CA ILE A 146 -14.55 -1.25 16.67
C ILE A 146 -13.41 -1.85 15.85
N ALA A 147 -12.43 -1.04 15.45
CA ALA A 147 -11.31 -1.50 14.63
C ALA A 147 -10.53 -2.63 15.29
N VAL A 148 -10.24 -2.53 16.59
CA VAL A 148 -9.50 -3.57 17.35
C VAL A 148 -10.31 -4.86 17.49
N ARG A 149 -11.62 -4.79 17.65
CA ARG A 149 -12.50 -5.96 17.85
C ARG A 149 -12.89 -6.64 16.56
N THR A 150 -12.95 -5.91 15.43
CA THR A 150 -13.40 -6.44 14.16
C THR A 150 -12.31 -7.27 13.50
N VAL A 151 -12.54 -8.57 13.38
CA VAL A 151 -11.68 -9.51 12.66
C VAL A 151 -12.49 -10.08 11.50
N ARG A 152 -12.29 -9.56 10.31
CA ARG A 152 -12.88 -10.09 9.08
C ARG A 152 -11.85 -10.97 8.38
N SER A 153 -11.45 -12.07 9.02
CA SER A 153 -10.63 -13.05 8.33
C SER A 153 -11.53 -13.90 7.42
N VAL A 154 -11.48 -13.65 6.15
CA VAL A 154 -11.93 -14.65 5.17
C VAL A 154 -10.97 -15.83 5.32
N ARG A 155 -11.45 -16.95 5.87
CA ARG A 155 -10.68 -18.19 5.95
C ARG A 155 -10.25 -18.57 4.54
N ARG A 156 -8.97 -18.41 4.25
CA ARG A 156 -8.44 -18.82 2.94
C ARG A 156 -8.64 -20.32 2.82
N LEU A 157 -9.49 -20.75 1.89
CA LEU A 157 -9.67 -22.15 1.55
C LEU A 157 -8.44 -22.58 0.73
N THR A 158 -7.31 -22.76 1.38
CA THR A 158 -6.13 -23.34 0.75
C THR A 158 -6.09 -24.82 1.12
N HIS A 159 -5.97 -25.69 0.14
CA HIS A 159 -5.71 -27.12 0.37
C HIS A 159 -4.24 -27.38 0.77
N LEU A 160 -3.47 -26.34 1.12
CA LEU A 160 -2.05 -26.47 1.42
C LEU A 160 -1.78 -27.41 2.59
N ALA A 161 -2.55 -27.27 3.68
CA ALA A 161 -2.41 -28.17 4.84
C ALA A 161 -2.68 -29.63 4.46
N GLY A 162 -3.73 -29.89 3.69
CA GLY A 162 -4.02 -31.23 3.17
C GLY A 162 -2.89 -31.76 2.27
N ARG A 163 -2.43 -30.97 1.32
CA ARG A 163 -1.32 -31.35 0.42
C ARG A 163 0.00 -31.63 1.17
N LEU A 164 0.27 -30.87 2.23
CA LEU A 164 1.47 -31.11 3.07
C LEU A 164 1.33 -32.40 3.91
N SER A 165 0.12 -32.68 4.42
CA SER A 165 -0.16 -33.92 5.15
C SER A 165 -0.04 -35.15 4.23
N ASP A 166 -0.64 -35.12 3.04
CA ASP A 166 -0.57 -36.18 2.04
C ASP A 166 0.88 -36.48 1.61
N ARG A 167 1.69 -35.43 1.44
CA ARG A 167 3.10 -35.60 1.10
C ARG A 167 3.90 -36.24 2.22
N LYS A 168 3.59 -35.95 3.47
CA LYS A 168 4.23 -36.54 4.64
C LYS A 168 3.87 -38.03 4.77
N GLN A 169 2.59 -38.37 4.50
CA GLN A 169 2.11 -39.74 4.50
C GLN A 169 2.80 -40.57 3.41
N ARG A 170 2.82 -40.07 2.17
CA ARG A 170 3.50 -40.76 1.03
C ARG A 170 5.00 -40.96 1.27
N ALA A 171 5.68 -40.03 1.94
CA ALA A 171 7.08 -40.17 2.29
C ALA A 171 7.28 -41.25 3.36
N SER A 172 6.36 -41.36 4.35
CA SER A 172 6.38 -42.41 5.38
C SER A 172 6.13 -43.79 4.78
N ASP A 173 5.14 -43.89 3.89
CA ASP A 173 4.75 -45.18 3.24
C ASP A 173 5.88 -45.69 2.32
N ALA A 174 6.55 -44.78 1.60
CA ALA A 174 7.72 -45.14 0.79
C ALA A 174 8.90 -45.67 1.63
N PHE A 175 9.08 -45.16 2.84
CA PHE A 175 10.13 -45.61 3.76
C PHE A 175 9.84 -47.01 4.32
N HIS A 176 8.56 -47.32 4.61
CA HIS A 176 8.17 -48.64 5.09
C HIS A 176 8.21 -49.73 4.01
N THR A 177 7.93 -49.36 2.74
CA THR A 177 8.00 -50.32 1.61
C THR A 177 9.45 -50.73 1.30
N CYS A 178 10.45 -49.89 1.63
CA CYS A 178 11.86 -50.21 1.40
C CYS A 178 12.48 -51.12 2.48
N GLN A 179 11.77 -51.36 3.58
CA GLN A 179 12.25 -52.21 4.70
C GLN A 179 11.66 -53.62 4.71
N SER A 180 10.90 -54.03 3.72
CA SER A 180 10.37 -55.40 3.63
C SER A 180 11.54 -56.35 3.27
N PRO A 181 11.77 -57.40 4.07
CA PRO A 181 12.85 -58.36 3.77
C PRO A 181 12.60 -59.12 2.49
N LEU A 182 13.62 -59.32 1.72
CA LEU A 182 13.61 -60.17 0.50
C LEU A 182 13.10 -61.56 0.84
N PRO A 183 12.23 -62.18 0.01
CA PRO A 183 11.81 -63.53 0.24
C PRO A 183 13.00 -64.50 0.15
N ALA A 184 13.13 -65.34 1.19
CA ALA A 184 14.18 -66.37 1.25
C ALA A 184 14.09 -67.32 0.02
N GLN A 185 15.16 -67.39 -0.74
CA GLN A 185 15.26 -68.37 -1.83
C GLN A 185 15.31 -69.75 -1.20
N SER A 186 14.32 -70.60 -1.41
CA SER A 186 14.31 -72.01 -1.12
C SER A 186 15.23 -72.71 -2.09
N SER A 187 16.41 -73.14 -1.60
CA SER A 187 17.23 -74.10 -2.33
C SER A 187 16.61 -75.49 -2.18
N SER A 188 16.13 -76.03 -3.26
CA SER A 188 15.80 -77.46 -3.37
C SER A 188 16.97 -78.18 -4.05
N ALA A 189 17.54 -79.13 -3.32
CA ALA A 189 18.43 -80.14 -3.83
C ALA A 189 17.73 -81.12 -4.72
#